data_6d815c88ba677599a8308d6da37b7758
#
_entry.id   6d815c88ba677599a8308d6da37b7758
#
_cell.length_a   1.000
_cell.length_b   1.000
_cell.length_c   1.000
_cell.angle_alpha   90.00
_cell.angle_beta   90.00
_cell.angle_gamma   90.00
#
_symmetry.space_group_name_H-M   'P 1'
#
loop_
_entity.id
_entity.type
_entity.pdbx_description
1 polymer ?
#
loop_
_entity_poly.entity_id
_entity_poly.type
_entity_poly.pdbx_seq_one_letter_code
_entity_poly.pdbx_strand_id
1 'polypeptide(L)'
;GAVVGVLSAWLTQEGVDTNTIGVLALVSLGYSFKYLWAPMFGRARNVPFLRIGGRRSWLIVCQSVIALLLIILAFSNPPENIGLVALICFVITLIGPTHDLILDAWRIEVARSEEDKDLMSALYQFGYKSGGFISGFLALLVAARVGWTVSYVMMSVFIALTVLGSLLAPEPESSSRPDTSRMSFLPSLRRKVTL
;
A
#
# COMPACT_ATOMS: atom_id res chain seq x y z
N GLY A 1 -1.10 7.18 5.50
CA GLY A 1 -1.66 8.28 6.29
C GLY A 1 -1.83 7.94 7.77
N ALA A 2 -2.69 6.98 8.14
CA ALA A 2 -3.03 6.68 9.53
C ALA A 2 -1.82 6.27 10.39
N VAL A 3 -0.93 5.42 9.90
CA VAL A 3 0.25 4.94 10.63
C VAL A 3 1.16 6.10 11.06
N VAL A 4 1.42 7.07 10.18
CA VAL A 4 2.27 8.22 10.50
C VAL A 4 1.63 9.12 11.55
N GLY A 5 0.32 9.37 11.46
CA GLY A 5 -0.40 10.17 12.46
C GLY A 5 -0.43 9.52 13.84
N VAL A 6 -0.68 8.21 13.91
CA VAL A 6 -0.66 7.43 15.15
C VAL A 6 0.76 7.40 15.74
N LEU A 7 1.79 7.25 14.89
CA LEU A 7 3.18 7.27 15.32
C LEU A 7 3.58 8.63 15.92
N SER A 8 3.19 9.74 15.27
CA SER A 8 3.51 11.08 15.80
C SER A 8 2.89 11.29 17.19
N ALA A 9 1.68 10.80 17.42
CA ALA A 9 1.05 10.86 18.74
C ALA A 9 1.82 10.03 19.78
N TRP A 10 2.28 8.83 19.42
CA TRP A 10 3.08 7.98 20.29
C TRP A 10 4.41 8.64 20.65
N LEU A 11 5.17 9.10 19.65
CA LEU A 11 6.46 9.76 19.88
C LEU A 11 6.32 11.01 20.74
N THR A 12 5.25 11.78 20.57
CA THR A 12 4.97 12.96 21.40
C THR A 12 4.70 12.57 22.85
N GLN A 13 3.96 11.48 23.08
CA GLN A 13 3.67 10.99 24.43
C GLN A 13 4.91 10.45 25.13
N GLU A 14 5.83 9.83 24.39
CA GLU A 14 7.12 9.33 24.88
C GLU A 14 8.17 10.45 25.06
N GLY A 15 7.81 11.71 24.82
CA GLY A 15 8.69 12.87 25.02
C GLY A 15 9.78 13.03 23.95
N VAL A 16 9.63 12.41 22.79
CA VAL A 16 10.57 12.59 21.68
C VAL A 16 10.50 14.04 21.18
N ASP A 17 11.66 14.64 20.92
CA ASP A 17 11.77 16.03 20.46
C ASP A 17 10.99 16.27 19.17
N THR A 18 10.29 17.41 19.12
CA THR A 18 9.43 17.81 18.00
C THR A 18 10.20 17.89 16.68
N ASN A 19 11.48 18.29 16.70
CA ASN A 19 12.32 18.34 15.50
C ASN A 19 12.55 16.93 14.95
N THR A 20 12.79 15.96 15.82
CA THR A 20 12.95 14.53 15.46
C THR A 20 11.67 13.99 14.85
N ILE A 21 10.50 14.30 15.43
CA ILE A 21 9.19 13.93 14.87
C ILE A 21 8.99 14.58 13.49
N GLY A 22 9.39 15.84 13.32
CA GLY A 22 9.35 16.56 12.05
C GLY A 22 10.21 15.89 10.97
N VAL A 23 11.44 15.49 11.32
CA VAL A 23 12.33 14.74 10.42
C VAL A 23 11.73 13.40 10.02
N LEU A 24 11.15 12.67 10.98
CA LEU A 24 10.46 11.41 10.70
C LEU A 24 9.23 11.61 9.80
N ALA A 25 8.53 12.72 9.92
CA ALA A 25 7.43 13.07 9.02
C ALA A 25 7.90 13.27 7.57
N LEU A 26 9.14 13.74 7.34
CA LEU A 26 9.72 13.84 6.00
C LEU A 26 9.89 12.48 5.32
N VAL A 27 10.03 11.40 6.08
CA VAL A 27 10.05 10.03 5.54
C VAL A 27 8.76 9.74 4.76
N SER A 28 7.64 10.34 5.16
CA SER A 28 6.38 10.20 4.44
C SER A 28 6.38 10.80 3.03
N LEU A 29 7.33 11.69 2.71
CA LEU A 29 7.53 12.19 1.33
C LEU A 29 7.91 11.05 0.37
N GLY A 30 8.50 9.97 0.86
CA GLY A 30 8.73 8.75 0.07
C GLY A 30 7.48 8.26 -0.64
N TYR A 31 6.29 8.48 -0.06
CA TYR A 31 5.01 8.17 -0.69
C TYR A 31 4.80 8.94 -2.01
N SER A 32 5.27 10.17 -2.10
CA SER A 32 5.15 11.01 -3.30
C SER A 32 6.02 10.51 -4.46
N PHE A 33 7.07 9.75 -4.16
CA PHE A 33 7.99 9.21 -5.15
C PHE A 33 7.53 7.87 -5.75
N LYS A 34 6.35 7.36 -5.38
CA LYS A 34 5.81 6.08 -5.88
C LYS A 34 5.83 5.94 -7.41
N TYR A 35 5.72 7.04 -8.13
CA TYR A 35 5.73 7.06 -9.59
C TYR A 35 7.07 6.66 -10.21
N LEU A 36 8.20 6.80 -9.47
CA LEU A 36 9.52 6.42 -9.97
C LEU A 36 9.66 4.91 -10.19
N TRP A 37 9.05 4.11 -9.31
CA TRP A 37 9.12 2.64 -9.41
C TRP A 37 7.82 1.99 -9.89
N ALA A 38 6.75 2.76 -10.07
CA ALA A 38 5.48 2.25 -10.61
C ALA A 38 5.63 1.44 -11.91
N PRO A 39 6.44 1.86 -12.91
CA PRO A 39 6.61 1.10 -14.15
C PRO A 39 7.23 -0.28 -13.94
N MET A 40 8.07 -0.43 -12.89
CA MET A 40 8.72 -1.71 -12.57
C MET A 40 7.69 -2.72 -12.08
N PHE A 41 6.78 -2.32 -11.19
CA PHE A 41 5.70 -3.17 -10.68
C PHE A 41 4.56 -3.37 -11.69
N GLY A 42 4.35 -2.42 -12.60
CA GLY A 42 3.43 -2.57 -13.72
C GLY A 42 3.75 -3.77 -14.62
N ARG A 43 5.04 -4.11 -14.75
CA ARG A 43 5.54 -5.26 -15.54
C ARG A 43 5.70 -6.54 -14.73
N ALA A 44 5.90 -6.44 -13.40
CA ALA A 44 6.11 -7.58 -12.53
C ALA A 44 4.78 -8.27 -12.19
N ARG A 45 4.43 -9.32 -12.94
CA ARG A 45 3.18 -10.08 -12.71
C ARG A 45 3.29 -11.07 -11.57
N ASN A 46 4.43 -11.70 -11.34
CA ASN A 46 4.62 -12.77 -10.36
C ASN A 46 5.81 -12.50 -9.45
N VAL A 47 5.69 -12.86 -8.17
CA VAL A 47 6.84 -13.00 -7.28
C VAL A 47 7.53 -14.33 -7.62
N PRO A 48 8.82 -14.34 -7.97
CA PRO A 48 9.50 -15.56 -8.43
C PRO A 48 9.47 -16.72 -7.43
N PHE A 49 9.25 -16.43 -6.15
CA PHE A 49 9.32 -17.40 -5.05
C PHE A 49 7.95 -17.93 -4.61
N LEU A 50 6.87 -17.25 -4.92
CA LEU A 50 5.51 -17.66 -4.54
C LEU A 50 4.81 -18.29 -5.74
N ARG A 51 4.45 -19.58 -5.61
CA ARG A 51 3.64 -20.32 -6.60
C ARG A 51 2.18 -19.84 -6.69
N ILE A 52 1.81 -18.86 -5.86
CA ILE A 52 0.51 -18.17 -5.91
C ILE A 52 0.65 -17.13 -7.02
N GLY A 53 0.02 -17.37 -8.18
CA GLY A 53 0.23 -16.59 -9.39
C GLY A 53 -0.23 -15.12 -9.29
N GLY A 54 0.21 -14.32 -10.24
CA GLY A 54 -0.28 -12.98 -10.51
C GLY A 54 0.06 -11.90 -9.47
N ARG A 55 -0.75 -10.84 -9.48
CA ARG A 55 -0.59 -9.70 -8.57
C ARG A 55 -0.93 -10.01 -7.11
N ARG A 56 -1.72 -11.08 -6.87
CA ARG A 56 -2.05 -11.59 -5.54
C ARG A 56 -0.81 -11.86 -4.70
N SER A 57 0.21 -12.49 -5.28
CA SER A 57 1.45 -12.80 -4.56
C SER A 57 2.15 -11.55 -4.03
N TRP A 58 2.16 -10.47 -4.81
CA TRP A 58 2.73 -9.20 -4.38
C TRP A 58 1.92 -8.53 -3.27
N LEU A 59 0.57 -8.57 -3.35
CA LEU A 59 -0.29 -8.04 -2.29
C LEU A 59 -0.03 -8.75 -0.96
N ILE A 60 0.03 -10.09 -0.98
CA ILE A 60 0.30 -10.90 0.21
C ILE A 60 1.66 -10.58 0.81
N VAL A 61 2.71 -10.46 -0.03
CA VAL A 61 4.06 -10.09 0.45
C VAL A 61 4.04 -8.72 1.11
N CYS A 62 3.48 -7.70 0.44
CA CYS A 62 3.43 -6.35 1.01
C CYS A 62 2.67 -6.31 2.34
N GLN A 63 1.50 -6.95 2.42
CA GLN A 63 0.69 -7.01 3.63
C GLN A 63 1.41 -7.75 4.76
N SER A 64 2.04 -8.89 4.46
CA SER A 64 2.78 -9.68 5.45
C SER A 64 3.98 -8.91 6.00
N VAL A 65 4.72 -8.22 5.14
CA VAL A 65 5.87 -7.41 5.57
C VAL A 65 5.41 -6.21 6.41
N ILE A 66 4.34 -5.51 6.02
CA ILE A 66 3.79 -4.40 6.83
C ILE A 66 3.33 -4.92 8.19
N ALA A 67 2.61 -6.06 8.25
CA ALA A 67 2.16 -6.65 9.51
C ALA A 67 3.34 -7.00 10.42
N LEU A 68 4.39 -7.60 9.88
CA LEU A 68 5.61 -7.91 10.63
C LEU A 68 6.31 -6.65 11.16
N LEU A 69 6.45 -5.61 10.32
CA LEU A 69 7.06 -4.36 10.73
C LEU A 69 6.27 -3.64 11.83
N LEU A 70 4.93 -3.73 11.81
CA LEU A 70 4.09 -3.20 12.88
C LEU A 70 4.26 -3.97 14.19
N ILE A 71 4.47 -5.29 14.14
CA ILE A 71 4.81 -6.09 15.34
C ILE A 71 6.16 -5.66 15.88
N ILE A 72 7.18 -5.52 15.05
CA ILE A 72 8.51 -5.08 15.49
C ILE A 72 8.41 -3.67 16.11
N LEU A 73 7.63 -2.78 15.49
CA LEU A 73 7.39 -1.44 15.99
C LEU A 73 6.68 -1.46 17.35
N ALA A 74 5.70 -2.37 17.55
CA ALA A 74 4.94 -2.52 18.79
C ALA A 74 5.83 -2.81 20.01
N PHE A 75 6.93 -3.52 19.80
CA PHE A 75 7.88 -3.89 20.86
C PHE A 75 9.16 -3.03 20.84
N SER A 76 9.26 -2.05 19.93
CA SER A 76 10.34 -1.08 19.97
C SER A 76 10.13 -0.09 21.12
N ASN A 77 11.23 0.35 21.73
CA ASN A 77 11.21 1.46 22.69
C ASN A 77 11.68 2.72 21.93
N PRO A 78 10.75 3.61 21.51
CA PRO A 78 11.11 4.73 20.64
C PRO A 78 12.18 5.65 21.19
N PRO A 79 12.17 6.07 22.48
CA PRO A 79 13.20 6.92 23.05
C PRO A 79 14.60 6.34 22.97
N GLU A 80 14.73 5.02 23.09
CA GLU A 80 16.02 4.33 23.08
C GLU A 80 16.47 3.93 21.66
N ASN A 81 15.51 3.67 20.78
CA ASN A 81 15.76 3.06 19.46
C ASN A 81 15.16 3.88 18.31
N ILE A 82 15.29 5.20 18.37
CA ILE A 82 14.70 6.10 17.35
C ILE A 82 15.15 5.79 15.91
N GLY A 83 16.40 5.30 15.74
CA GLY A 83 16.93 4.88 14.46
C GLY A 83 16.21 3.66 13.89
N LEU A 84 15.86 2.68 14.74
CA LEU A 84 15.06 1.52 14.35
C LEU A 84 13.65 1.94 13.94
N VAL A 85 13.03 2.81 14.73
CA VAL A 85 11.70 3.37 14.41
C VAL A 85 11.72 4.09 13.07
N ALA A 86 12.73 4.92 12.82
CA ALA A 86 12.91 5.62 11.55
C ALA A 86 13.07 4.65 10.36
N LEU A 87 13.86 3.61 10.53
CA LEU A 87 14.07 2.59 9.50
C LEU A 87 12.76 1.84 9.19
N ILE A 88 12.03 1.41 10.22
CA ILE A 88 10.73 0.73 10.05
C ILE A 88 9.75 1.64 9.31
N CYS A 89 9.65 2.91 9.70
CA CYS A 89 8.79 3.89 9.05
C CYS A 89 9.18 4.10 7.58
N PHE A 90 10.48 4.20 7.30
CA PHE A 90 10.98 4.32 5.94
C PHE A 90 10.56 3.13 5.07
N VAL A 91 10.75 1.91 5.57
CA VAL A 91 10.37 0.69 4.85
C VAL A 91 8.86 0.62 4.62
N ILE A 92 8.03 0.94 5.64
CA ILE A 92 6.56 1.00 5.50
C ILE A 92 6.16 2.03 4.46
N THR A 93 6.85 3.18 4.41
CA THR A 93 6.56 4.26 3.44
C THR A 93 6.91 3.87 2.00
N LEU A 94 7.80 2.92 1.78
CA LEU A 94 8.09 2.36 0.45
C LEU A 94 7.10 1.24 0.08
N ILE A 95 6.76 0.37 1.03
CA ILE A 95 5.90 -0.80 0.77
C ILE A 95 4.44 -0.38 0.64
N GLY A 96 3.96 0.59 1.43
CA GLY A 96 2.57 1.05 1.37
C GLY A 96 2.14 1.52 -0.03
N PRO A 97 2.84 2.49 -0.64
CA PRO A 97 2.54 2.91 -2.01
C PRO A 97 2.70 1.81 -3.05
N THR A 98 3.64 0.88 -2.84
CA THR A 98 3.82 -0.28 -3.71
C THR A 98 2.60 -1.19 -3.66
N HIS A 99 2.09 -1.47 -2.46
CA HIS A 99 0.83 -2.22 -2.26
C HIS A 99 -0.33 -1.53 -2.98
N ASP A 100 -0.49 -0.21 -2.82
CA ASP A 100 -1.55 0.56 -3.46
C ASP A 100 -1.46 0.47 -5.00
N LEU A 101 -0.27 0.60 -5.58
CA LEU A 101 -0.03 0.46 -7.02
C LEU A 101 -0.42 -0.91 -7.56
N ILE A 102 -0.10 -1.98 -6.81
CA ILE A 102 -0.42 -3.35 -7.19
C ILE A 102 -1.93 -3.57 -7.12
N LEU A 103 -2.57 -3.05 -6.07
CA LEU A 103 -4.02 -3.14 -5.87
C LEU A 103 -4.79 -2.38 -6.96
N ASP A 104 -4.33 -1.18 -7.33
CA ASP A 104 -4.90 -0.39 -8.42
C ASP A 104 -4.80 -1.14 -9.76
N ALA A 105 -3.64 -1.71 -10.05
CA ALA A 105 -3.44 -2.49 -11.26
C ALA A 105 -4.28 -3.78 -11.28
N TRP A 106 -4.40 -4.48 -10.13
CA TRP A 106 -5.25 -5.66 -10.00
C TRP A 106 -6.72 -5.33 -10.24
N ARG A 107 -7.21 -4.23 -9.67
CA ARG A 107 -8.59 -3.77 -9.82
C ARG A 107 -8.94 -3.47 -11.29
N ILE A 108 -8.03 -2.84 -12.03
CA ILE A 108 -8.21 -2.55 -13.46
C ILE A 108 -8.25 -3.85 -14.28
N GLU A 109 -7.43 -4.84 -13.93
CA GLU A 109 -7.37 -6.12 -14.64
C GLU A 109 -8.59 -7.02 -14.39
N VAL A 110 -9.22 -6.94 -13.21
CA VAL A 110 -10.40 -7.73 -12.84
C VAL A 110 -11.69 -7.13 -13.39
N ALA A 111 -11.75 -5.81 -13.58
CA ALA A 111 -12.94 -5.13 -14.08
C ALA A 111 -13.26 -5.59 -15.52
N ARG A 112 -14.54 -5.94 -15.76
CA ARG A 112 -15.04 -6.46 -17.05
C ARG A 112 -15.65 -5.36 -17.92
N SER A 113 -16.07 -4.25 -17.31
CA SER A 113 -16.69 -3.10 -17.97
C SER A 113 -16.15 -1.80 -17.38
N GLU A 114 -16.43 -0.67 -18.05
CA GLU A 114 -16.11 0.66 -17.47
C GLU A 114 -16.95 0.93 -16.23
N GLU A 115 -18.22 0.50 -16.19
CA GLU A 115 -19.10 0.60 -15.03
C GLU A 115 -18.54 -0.18 -13.82
N ASP A 116 -17.98 -1.38 -14.06
CA ASP A 116 -17.29 -2.16 -13.02
C ASP A 116 -16.09 -1.40 -12.45
N LYS A 117 -15.30 -0.75 -13.31
CA LYS A 117 -14.14 0.05 -12.87
C LYS A 117 -14.55 1.22 -12.00
N ASP A 118 -15.62 1.90 -12.36
CA ASP A 118 -16.12 3.04 -11.62
C ASP A 118 -16.67 2.60 -10.26
N LEU A 119 -17.46 1.53 -10.23
CA LEU A 119 -17.97 0.95 -8.99
C LEU A 119 -16.83 0.47 -8.06
N MET A 120 -15.88 -0.28 -8.60
CA MET A 120 -14.72 -0.76 -7.83
C MET A 120 -13.88 0.41 -7.32
N SER A 121 -13.77 1.50 -8.09
CA SER A 121 -13.04 2.71 -7.69
C SER A 121 -13.76 3.43 -6.55
N ALA A 122 -15.08 3.56 -6.63
CA ALA A 122 -15.89 4.16 -5.58
C ALA A 122 -15.82 3.35 -4.27
N LEU A 123 -15.99 2.03 -4.35
CA LEU A 123 -15.89 1.13 -3.20
C LEU A 123 -14.50 1.15 -2.57
N TYR A 124 -13.44 1.17 -3.40
CA TYR A 124 -12.06 1.29 -2.92
C TYR A 124 -11.84 2.61 -2.16
N GLN A 125 -12.26 3.74 -2.73
CA GLN A 125 -12.11 5.05 -2.09
C GLN A 125 -12.90 5.14 -0.78
N PHE A 126 -14.12 4.61 -0.77
CA PHE A 126 -14.93 4.54 0.45
C PHE A 126 -14.25 3.69 1.52
N GLY A 127 -13.81 2.47 1.16
CA GLY A 127 -13.10 1.57 2.08
C GLY A 127 -11.79 2.16 2.57
N TYR A 128 -11.01 2.81 1.69
CA TYR A 128 -9.75 3.46 2.05
C TYR A 128 -9.95 4.59 3.08
N LYS A 129 -10.92 5.47 2.84
CA LYS A 129 -11.19 6.60 3.74
C LYS A 129 -11.81 6.16 5.05
N SER A 130 -12.85 5.32 5.01
CA SER A 130 -13.51 4.81 6.21
C SER A 130 -12.59 3.92 7.03
N GLY A 131 -11.87 3.02 6.38
CA GLY A 131 -10.88 2.16 7.04
C GLY A 131 -9.75 2.96 7.68
N GLY A 132 -9.22 3.99 7.00
CA GLY A 132 -8.22 4.89 7.55
C GLY A 132 -8.70 5.67 8.77
N PHE A 133 -9.94 6.15 8.74
CA PHE A 133 -10.55 6.85 9.87
C PHE A 133 -10.78 5.89 11.06
N ILE A 134 -11.42 4.76 10.81
CA ILE A 134 -11.73 3.77 11.86
C ILE A 134 -10.45 3.22 12.47
N SER A 135 -9.46 2.83 11.67
CA SER A 135 -8.20 2.29 12.18
C SER A 135 -7.41 3.32 12.98
N GLY A 136 -7.35 4.58 12.53
CA GLY A 136 -6.70 5.65 13.27
C GLY A 136 -7.39 5.95 14.60
N PHE A 137 -8.71 6.04 14.59
CA PHE A 137 -9.51 6.26 15.82
C PHE A 137 -9.36 5.11 16.82
N LEU A 138 -9.51 3.87 16.35
CA LEU A 138 -9.37 2.69 17.20
C LEU A 138 -7.94 2.56 17.76
N ALA A 139 -6.92 2.84 16.93
CA ALA A 139 -5.54 2.79 17.38
C ALA A 139 -5.28 3.76 18.52
N LEU A 140 -5.74 5.01 18.42
CA LEU A 140 -5.60 6.01 19.48
C LEU A 140 -6.42 5.66 20.71
N LEU A 141 -7.65 5.16 20.53
CA LEU A 141 -8.51 4.75 21.64
C LEU A 141 -7.88 3.60 22.45
N VAL A 142 -7.35 2.59 21.75
CA VAL A 142 -6.68 1.45 22.38
C VAL A 142 -5.37 1.90 23.04
N ALA A 143 -4.59 2.74 22.37
CA ALA A 143 -3.36 3.30 22.95
C ALA A 143 -3.63 4.05 24.26
N ALA A 144 -4.70 4.86 24.31
CA ALA A 144 -5.09 5.60 25.51
C ALA A 144 -5.60 4.72 26.67
N ARG A 145 -6.17 3.53 26.36
CA ARG A 145 -6.77 2.65 27.37
C ARG A 145 -5.85 1.51 27.81
N VAL A 146 -5.10 0.94 26.91
CA VAL A 146 -4.36 -0.33 27.08
C VAL A 146 -2.87 -0.17 26.77
N GLY A 147 -2.48 0.86 26.04
CA GLY A 147 -1.09 1.17 25.70
C GLY A 147 -0.76 0.98 24.20
N TRP A 148 0.37 1.53 23.81
CA TRP A 148 0.82 1.60 22.43
C TRP A 148 1.16 0.23 21.83
N THR A 149 1.79 -0.65 22.62
CA THR A 149 2.11 -2.01 22.19
C THR A 149 0.87 -2.76 21.70
N VAL A 150 -0.21 -2.73 22.50
CA VAL A 150 -1.48 -3.40 22.15
C VAL A 150 -2.10 -2.75 20.92
N SER A 151 -2.01 -1.43 20.80
CA SER A 151 -2.53 -0.70 19.64
C SER A 151 -1.84 -1.13 18.34
N TYR A 152 -0.51 -1.20 18.32
CA TYR A 152 0.23 -1.61 17.11
C TYR A 152 0.07 -3.11 16.80
N VAL A 153 -0.02 -3.98 17.81
CA VAL A 153 -0.35 -5.40 17.62
C VAL A 153 -1.74 -5.54 16.99
N MET A 154 -2.73 -4.81 17.48
CA MET A 154 -4.07 -4.78 16.91
C MET A 154 -4.05 -4.31 15.42
N MET A 155 -3.31 -3.26 15.11
CA MET A 155 -3.15 -2.80 13.72
C MET A 155 -2.50 -3.86 12.84
N SER A 156 -1.49 -4.56 13.36
CA SER A 156 -0.84 -5.69 12.66
C SER A 156 -1.82 -6.81 12.37
N VAL A 157 -2.66 -7.19 13.35
CA VAL A 157 -3.68 -8.23 13.18
C VAL A 157 -4.69 -7.81 12.09
N PHE A 158 -5.14 -6.57 12.07
CA PHE A 158 -6.04 -6.08 11.01
C PHE A 158 -5.41 -6.19 9.63
N ILE A 159 -4.13 -5.84 9.48
CA ILE A 159 -3.43 -6.01 8.21
C ILE A 159 -3.26 -7.50 7.86
N ALA A 160 -2.93 -8.35 8.83
CA ALA A 160 -2.84 -9.78 8.61
C ALA A 160 -4.19 -10.38 8.14
N LEU A 161 -5.31 -9.89 8.65
CA LEU A 161 -6.64 -10.30 8.18
C LEU A 161 -6.89 -9.91 6.72
N THR A 162 -6.31 -8.81 6.23
CA THR A 162 -6.42 -8.45 4.80
C THR A 162 -5.71 -9.44 3.88
N VAL A 163 -4.71 -10.19 4.39
CA VAL A 163 -4.06 -11.29 3.64
C VAL A 163 -5.09 -12.37 3.28
N LEU A 164 -6.01 -12.69 4.20
CA LEU A 164 -7.09 -13.65 3.91
C LEU A 164 -8.00 -13.14 2.78
N GLY A 165 -8.34 -11.85 2.80
CA GLY A 165 -9.07 -11.22 1.69
C GLY A 165 -8.32 -11.30 0.36
N SER A 166 -7.00 -11.09 0.37
CA SER A 166 -6.17 -11.21 -0.82
C SER A 166 -6.04 -12.67 -1.30
N LEU A 167 -6.08 -13.64 -0.40
CA LEU A 167 -6.11 -15.08 -0.75
C LEU A 167 -7.42 -15.50 -1.40
N LEU A 168 -8.54 -14.91 -1.01
CA LEU A 168 -9.87 -15.20 -1.55
C LEU A 168 -10.19 -14.40 -2.82
N ALA A 169 -9.43 -13.37 -3.11
CA ALA A 169 -9.64 -12.51 -4.26
C ALA A 169 -9.52 -13.31 -5.58
N PRO A 170 -10.39 -13.08 -6.59
CA PRO A 170 -10.27 -13.72 -7.89
C PRO A 170 -8.98 -13.29 -8.59
N GLU A 171 -8.31 -14.24 -9.25
CA GLU A 171 -7.24 -13.88 -10.18
C GLU A 171 -7.84 -13.35 -11.48
N PRO A 172 -7.26 -12.26 -12.05
CA PRO A 172 -7.62 -11.85 -13.38
C PRO A 172 -7.35 -13.03 -14.33
N GLU A 173 -8.36 -13.44 -15.08
CA GLU A 173 -8.14 -14.36 -16.19
C GLU A 173 -7.02 -13.76 -17.03
N SER A 174 -6.01 -14.56 -17.37
CA SER A 174 -4.90 -14.13 -18.21
C SER A 174 -5.49 -13.78 -19.60
N SER A 175 -6.10 -12.60 -19.68
CA SER A 175 -6.50 -12.06 -20.97
C SER A 175 -5.21 -11.97 -21.78
N SER A 176 -5.12 -12.86 -22.78
CA SER A 176 -4.17 -12.75 -23.88
C SER A 176 -4.01 -11.26 -24.16
N ARG A 177 -2.79 -10.74 -24.03
CA ARG A 177 -2.45 -9.35 -24.38
C ARG A 177 -3.25 -8.99 -25.62
N PRO A 178 -3.92 -7.83 -25.65
CA PRO A 178 -4.25 -7.25 -26.94
C PRO A 178 -2.91 -7.15 -27.67
N ASP A 179 -2.83 -7.83 -28.79
CA ASP A 179 -1.64 -7.87 -29.62
C ASP A 179 -1.28 -6.43 -29.99
N THR A 180 -0.36 -5.81 -29.25
CA THR A 180 0.14 -4.47 -29.51
C THR A 180 0.88 -4.39 -30.84
N SER A 181 1.07 -5.53 -31.53
CA SER A 181 1.58 -5.57 -32.91
C SER A 181 0.61 -4.98 -33.93
N ARG A 182 -0.68 -4.80 -33.54
CA ARG A 182 -1.71 -4.20 -34.42
C ARG A 182 -2.00 -2.72 -34.17
N MET A 183 -1.34 -2.07 -33.21
CA MET A 183 -1.28 -0.61 -33.19
C MET A 183 -0.23 -0.12 -34.19
N SER A 184 -0.40 -0.46 -35.45
CA SER A 184 0.20 0.29 -36.55
C SER A 184 -0.54 1.65 -36.63
N PHE A 185 -0.09 2.61 -35.83
CA PHE A 185 -0.56 4.00 -35.90
C PHE A 185 -0.20 4.73 -37.21
N LEU A 186 0.04 4.00 -38.29
CA LEU A 186 0.56 4.56 -39.53
C LEU A 186 -0.14 4.17 -40.84
N PRO A 187 -1.49 4.13 -40.95
CA PRO A 187 -2.08 4.35 -42.25
C PRO A 187 -2.84 5.66 -42.44
N SER A 188 -3.20 6.38 -41.35
CA SER A 188 -4.05 7.57 -41.48
C SER A 188 -3.31 8.87 -41.81
N LEU A 189 -2.00 8.93 -41.53
CA LEU A 189 -1.20 10.15 -41.84
C LEU A 189 -0.64 10.18 -43.26
N ARG A 190 -0.63 9.05 -43.99
CA ARG A 190 -0.11 9.02 -45.35
C ARG A 190 -1.12 9.48 -46.42
N ARG A 191 -2.39 9.70 -46.02
CA ARG A 191 -3.48 10.08 -46.96
C ARG A 191 -3.78 11.57 -47.07
N LYS A 192 -3.04 12.43 -46.36
CA LYS A 192 -3.25 13.88 -46.35
C LYS A 192 -2.10 14.72 -46.90
N VAL A 193 -1.13 14.10 -47.58
CA VAL A 193 0.01 14.84 -48.18
C VAL A 193 0.06 14.67 -49.72
N THR A 194 -1.01 14.20 -50.38
CA THR A 194 -1.12 14.22 -51.83
C THR A 194 -2.45 14.85 -52.22
N LEU A 195 -2.51 16.16 -52.18
CA LEU A 195 -3.30 17.07 -53.02
C LEU A 195 -2.58 18.41 -53.03
#